data_9ab826c2d96c9ffae0fbc964481e3af3
#
_entry.id   9ab826c2d96c9ffae0fbc964481e3af3
#
_cell.length_a   1.000
_cell.length_b   1.000
_cell.length_c   1.000
_cell.angle_alpha   90.00
_cell.angle_beta   90.00
_cell.angle_gamma   90.00
#
_symmetry.space_group_name_H-M   'P 1'
#
loop_
_entity.id
_entity.type
_entity.pdbx_description
1 polymer ?
#
loop_
_entity_poly.entity_id
_entity_poly.type
_entity_poly.pdbx_seq_one_letter_code
_entity_poly.pdbx_strand_id
1 'polypeptide(L)'
;ALFGTPIASAVFSMEVISVGVMYYAALVPCVLAAFIAQGIASALGLESTHFVVDEIASFSFINGSKFIIMSVLFALASILLCVVLHGTSKLYTNYINNPYIRIIIAGVLVIAMRYIFGTTDYLGAGSDIIARSFVTSCAWYVFLLKMLFTAVTLGGGFKGGEIVPTLFVGATLGSFLAPIFGLPVGLCAACGMVSVFCGVTNCPLTSFILSIEMFGASTMKFAILCIALSYLLSGYYSLYNSQKIVYSKYKTEYINRRSH
;
A
#
# COMPACT_ATOMS: atom_id res chain seq x y z
N ALA A 1 -11.76 -9.18 -5.69
CA ALA A 1 -11.47 -10.35 -6.51
C ALA A 1 -9.97 -10.64 -6.60
N LEU A 2 -9.11 -9.65 -6.96
CA LEU A 2 -7.67 -9.88 -7.20
C LEU A 2 -6.94 -10.52 -6.00
N PHE A 3 -7.19 -10.05 -4.80
CA PHE A 3 -6.54 -10.54 -3.57
C PHE A 3 -7.43 -11.47 -2.74
N GLY A 4 -8.62 -11.82 -3.19
CA GLY A 4 -9.56 -12.66 -2.42
C GLY A 4 -10.01 -12.02 -1.10
N THR A 5 -10.11 -10.71 -1.04
CA THR A 5 -10.38 -9.92 0.17
C THR A 5 -11.69 -9.11 0.05
N PRO A 6 -12.85 -9.77 0.02
CA PRO A 6 -14.13 -9.08 -0.20
C PRO A 6 -14.53 -8.20 0.99
N ILE A 7 -14.23 -8.60 2.23
CA ILE A 7 -14.61 -7.83 3.41
C ILE A 7 -13.77 -6.55 3.49
N ALA A 8 -12.45 -6.67 3.32
CA ALA A 8 -11.57 -5.49 3.26
C ALA A 8 -11.98 -4.52 2.14
N SER A 9 -12.37 -5.03 0.97
CA SER A 9 -12.80 -4.20 -0.17
C SER A 9 -14.10 -3.44 0.13
N ALA A 10 -15.07 -4.08 0.79
CA ALA A 10 -16.31 -3.43 1.20
C ALA A 10 -16.05 -2.33 2.22
N VAL A 11 -15.22 -2.61 3.25
CA VAL A 11 -14.86 -1.64 4.29
C VAL A 11 -14.04 -0.50 3.71
N PHE A 12 -13.09 -0.78 2.80
CA PHE A 12 -12.31 0.24 2.11
C PHE A 12 -13.17 1.27 1.40
N SER A 13 -14.21 0.82 0.69
CA SER A 13 -15.12 1.71 -0.04
C SER A 13 -15.85 2.69 0.89
N MET A 14 -16.09 2.31 2.16
CA MET A 14 -16.75 3.16 3.15
C MET A 14 -15.78 4.06 3.93
N GLU A 15 -14.52 3.62 4.09
CA GLU A 15 -13.52 4.29 4.92
C GLU A 15 -12.69 5.32 4.15
N VAL A 16 -12.37 5.05 2.88
CA VAL A 16 -11.41 5.84 2.08
C VAL A 16 -11.87 7.25 1.76
N ILE A 17 -13.16 7.51 1.74
CA ILE A 17 -13.74 8.80 1.33
C ILE A 17 -13.42 9.89 2.34
N SER A 18 -13.51 9.56 3.64
CA SER A 18 -13.35 10.54 4.72
C SER A 18 -12.70 9.92 5.95
N VAL A 19 -11.55 10.45 6.34
CA VAL A 19 -10.84 10.01 7.54
C VAL A 19 -11.62 10.44 8.79
N GLY A 20 -11.90 9.45 9.66
CA GLY A 20 -12.63 9.65 10.90
C GLY A 20 -14.16 9.52 10.80
N VAL A 21 -14.71 9.25 9.60
CA VAL A 21 -16.15 9.02 9.40
C VAL A 21 -16.34 7.83 8.44
N MET A 22 -17.13 6.85 8.84
CA MET A 22 -17.52 5.74 7.98
C MET A 22 -18.94 5.95 7.44
N TYR A 23 -19.13 5.68 6.15
CA TYR A 23 -20.44 5.80 5.48
C TYR A 23 -21.20 4.48 5.56
N TYR A 24 -21.81 4.20 6.71
CA TYR A 24 -22.57 2.95 6.95
C TYR A 24 -23.77 2.73 6.02
N ALA A 25 -24.33 3.80 5.46
CA ALA A 25 -25.40 3.67 4.46
C ALA A 25 -24.98 2.89 3.20
N ALA A 26 -23.68 2.87 2.90
CA ALA A 26 -23.11 2.11 1.79
C ALA A 26 -22.75 0.64 2.14
N LEU A 27 -22.96 0.19 3.39
CA LEU A 27 -22.53 -1.14 3.85
C LEU A 27 -23.12 -2.26 2.98
N VAL A 28 -24.44 -2.27 2.84
CA VAL A 28 -25.12 -3.35 2.11
C VAL A 28 -24.70 -3.40 0.63
N PRO A 29 -24.76 -2.30 -0.14
CA PRO A 29 -24.35 -2.33 -1.55
C PRO A 29 -22.87 -2.66 -1.72
N CYS A 30 -21.97 -2.18 -0.85
CA CYS A 30 -20.54 -2.48 -0.94
C CYS A 30 -20.25 -3.96 -0.65
N VAL A 31 -20.87 -4.54 0.37
CA VAL A 31 -20.73 -5.97 0.70
C VAL A 31 -21.24 -6.83 -0.45
N LEU A 32 -22.46 -6.57 -0.92
CA LEU A 32 -23.04 -7.34 -2.04
C LEU A 32 -22.16 -7.26 -3.30
N ALA A 33 -21.71 -6.06 -3.67
CA ALA A 33 -20.84 -5.88 -4.82
C ALA A 33 -19.51 -6.63 -4.68
N ALA A 34 -18.89 -6.60 -3.50
CA ALA A 34 -17.61 -7.28 -3.26
C ALA A 34 -17.75 -8.80 -3.37
N PHE A 35 -18.77 -9.40 -2.74
CA PHE A 35 -18.99 -10.84 -2.81
C PHE A 35 -19.44 -11.32 -4.19
N ILE A 36 -20.30 -10.55 -4.89
CA ILE A 36 -20.69 -10.87 -6.28
C ILE A 36 -19.45 -10.84 -7.19
N ALA A 37 -18.60 -9.80 -7.07
CA ALA A 37 -17.40 -9.68 -7.87
C ALA A 37 -16.42 -10.84 -7.62
N GLN A 38 -16.28 -11.28 -6.37
CA GLN A 38 -15.45 -12.44 -6.04
C GLN A 38 -16.06 -13.74 -6.58
N GLY A 39 -17.37 -13.92 -6.43
CA GLY A 39 -18.07 -15.10 -6.96
C GLY A 39 -17.96 -15.22 -8.49
N ILE A 40 -18.09 -14.11 -9.21
CA ILE A 40 -17.91 -14.07 -10.66
C ILE A 40 -16.45 -14.41 -11.03
N ALA A 41 -15.46 -13.83 -10.33
CA ALA A 41 -14.06 -14.12 -10.58
C ALA A 41 -13.74 -15.60 -10.38
N SER A 42 -14.21 -16.20 -9.30
CA SER A 42 -14.06 -17.64 -9.03
C SER A 42 -14.76 -18.51 -10.08
N ALA A 43 -15.96 -18.13 -10.53
CA ALA A 43 -16.69 -18.84 -11.59
C ALA A 43 -15.97 -18.78 -12.94
N LEU A 44 -15.19 -17.73 -13.20
CA LEU A 44 -14.33 -17.59 -14.39
C LEU A 44 -12.97 -18.28 -14.24
N GLY A 45 -12.71 -18.97 -13.13
CA GLY A 45 -11.44 -19.66 -12.87
C GLY A 45 -10.28 -18.73 -12.54
N LEU A 46 -10.54 -17.48 -12.11
CA LEU A 46 -9.49 -16.57 -11.68
C LEU A 46 -9.10 -16.91 -10.23
N GLU A 47 -7.86 -17.31 -10.05
CA GLU A 47 -7.31 -17.56 -8.72
C GLU A 47 -6.92 -16.26 -8.02
N SER A 48 -7.27 -16.15 -6.74
CA SER A 48 -6.85 -15.03 -5.91
C SER A 48 -5.38 -15.17 -5.54
N THR A 49 -4.67 -14.06 -5.48
CA THR A 49 -3.27 -14.05 -5.05
C THR A 49 -3.21 -14.24 -3.53
N HIS A 50 -2.72 -15.38 -3.09
CA HIS A 50 -2.49 -15.68 -1.67
C HIS A 50 -1.01 -15.59 -1.33
N PHE A 51 -0.70 -14.98 -0.20
CA PHE A 51 0.65 -14.92 0.34
C PHE A 51 0.69 -15.70 1.65
N VAL A 52 1.56 -16.71 1.72
CA VAL A 52 1.68 -17.56 2.90
C VAL A 52 2.76 -16.98 3.81
N VAL A 53 2.45 -16.86 5.10
CA VAL A 53 3.39 -16.48 6.14
C VAL A 53 3.68 -17.72 6.97
N ASP A 54 4.76 -18.43 6.64
CA ASP A 54 5.09 -19.72 7.23
C ASP A 54 5.59 -19.59 8.68
N GLU A 55 6.39 -18.55 8.96
CA GLU A 55 7.01 -18.36 10.25
C GLU A 55 6.46 -17.10 10.94
N ILE A 56 6.05 -17.28 12.20
CA ILE A 56 5.56 -16.19 13.03
C ILE A 56 6.40 -16.12 14.30
N ALA A 57 7.01 -14.95 14.54
CA ALA A 57 7.75 -14.71 15.75
C ALA A 57 6.84 -14.82 16.99
N SER A 58 7.37 -15.28 18.11
CA SER A 58 6.66 -15.20 19.38
C SER A 58 6.39 -13.74 19.76
N PHE A 59 5.18 -13.44 20.22
CA PHE A 59 4.86 -12.09 20.66
C PHE A 59 5.52 -11.84 22.03
N SER A 60 6.62 -11.09 22.01
CA SER A 60 7.40 -10.70 23.18
C SER A 60 7.63 -9.18 23.17
N PHE A 61 8.00 -8.61 24.32
CA PHE A 61 8.33 -7.20 24.42
C PHE A 61 9.46 -6.79 23.45
N ILE A 62 10.48 -7.65 23.31
CA ILE A 62 11.61 -7.41 22.39
C ILE A 62 11.14 -7.39 20.94
N ASN A 63 10.35 -8.38 20.51
CA ASN A 63 9.86 -8.41 19.14
C ASN A 63 8.87 -7.27 18.87
N GLY A 64 8.00 -6.96 19.85
CA GLY A 64 7.10 -5.80 19.76
C GLY A 64 7.86 -4.47 19.55
N SER A 65 8.93 -4.23 20.29
CA SER A 65 9.74 -3.02 20.14
C SER A 65 10.42 -2.91 18.77
N LYS A 66 10.87 -4.05 18.21
CA LYS A 66 11.41 -4.09 16.83
C LYS A 66 10.35 -3.68 15.81
N PHE A 67 9.12 -4.20 15.93
CA PHE A 67 8.02 -3.80 15.04
C PHE A 67 7.60 -2.34 15.22
N ILE A 68 7.71 -1.76 16.41
CA ILE A 68 7.50 -0.32 16.64
C ILE A 68 8.50 0.50 15.81
N ILE A 69 9.78 0.14 15.84
CA ILE A 69 10.81 0.84 15.05
C ILE A 69 10.55 0.66 13.54
N MET A 70 10.23 -0.56 13.11
CA MET A 70 9.88 -0.81 11.70
C MET A 70 8.67 0.00 11.25
N SER A 71 7.68 0.19 12.13
CA SER A 71 6.47 0.98 11.83
C SER A 71 6.77 2.44 11.53
N VAL A 72 7.77 3.02 12.18
CA VAL A 72 8.25 4.38 11.85
C VAL A 72 8.79 4.41 10.42
N LEU A 73 9.57 3.40 10.03
CA LEU A 73 10.11 3.31 8.66
C LEU A 73 8.99 3.08 7.62
N PHE A 74 7.98 2.28 7.95
CA PHE A 74 6.80 2.09 7.08
C PHE A 74 6.01 3.38 6.91
N ALA A 75 5.83 4.15 7.98
CA ALA A 75 5.17 5.46 7.92
C ALA A 75 5.96 6.46 7.07
N LEU A 76 7.28 6.51 7.22
CA LEU A 76 8.15 7.35 6.39
C LEU A 76 8.10 6.95 4.92
N ALA A 77 8.09 5.65 4.63
CA ALA A 77 7.95 5.15 3.27
C ALA A 77 6.58 5.51 2.65
N SER A 78 5.50 5.49 3.45
CA SER A 78 4.17 5.91 2.99
C SER A 78 4.14 7.40 2.66
N ILE A 79 4.72 8.24 3.49
CA ILE A 79 4.85 9.69 3.23
C ILE A 79 5.68 9.93 1.96
N LEU A 80 6.84 9.25 1.85
CA LEU A 80 7.72 9.38 0.69
C LEU A 80 6.98 9.01 -0.60
N LEU A 81 6.22 7.90 -0.59
CA LEU A 81 5.44 7.47 -1.75
C LEU A 81 4.42 8.53 -2.16
N CYS A 82 3.65 9.10 -1.23
CA CYS A 82 2.70 10.17 -1.50
C CYS A 82 3.39 11.41 -2.08
N VAL A 83 4.49 11.84 -1.46
CA VAL A 83 5.25 13.03 -1.91
C VAL A 83 5.83 12.83 -3.31
N VAL A 84 6.40 11.66 -3.59
CA VAL A 84 6.99 11.34 -4.89
C VAL A 84 5.92 11.28 -5.98
N LEU A 85 4.78 10.64 -5.74
CA LEU A 85 3.68 10.56 -6.71
C LEU A 85 3.08 11.94 -7.01
N HIS A 86 2.73 12.70 -5.99
CA HIS A 86 2.16 14.04 -6.18
C HIS A 86 3.18 15.03 -6.74
N GLY A 87 4.43 14.95 -6.27
CA GLY A 87 5.52 15.80 -6.77
C GLY A 87 5.79 15.57 -8.25
N THR A 88 5.87 14.32 -8.68
CA THR A 88 6.09 13.97 -10.10
C THR A 88 4.91 14.42 -10.96
N SER A 89 3.68 14.23 -10.51
CA SER A 89 2.49 14.71 -11.21
C SER A 89 2.49 16.23 -11.38
N LYS A 90 2.82 16.97 -10.31
CA LYS A 90 2.98 18.44 -10.37
C LYS A 90 4.11 18.85 -11.31
N LEU A 91 5.25 18.16 -11.27
CA LEU A 91 6.38 18.43 -12.14
C LEU A 91 5.98 18.34 -13.62
N TYR A 92 5.35 17.23 -13.99
CA TYR A 92 4.87 17.04 -15.37
C TYR A 92 3.86 18.09 -15.80
N THR A 93 2.90 18.44 -14.94
CA THR A 93 1.86 19.43 -15.29
C THR A 93 2.42 20.83 -15.41
N ASN A 94 3.44 21.19 -14.63
CA ASN A 94 4.05 22.51 -14.66
C ASN A 94 4.95 22.73 -15.89
N TYR A 95 5.67 21.69 -16.33
CA TYR A 95 6.62 21.81 -17.43
C TYR A 95 6.04 21.41 -18.79
N ILE A 96 5.01 20.56 -18.81
CA ILE A 96 4.44 20.00 -20.04
C ILE A 96 2.92 20.18 -20.03
N ASN A 97 2.45 21.26 -20.63
CA ASN A 97 1.02 21.60 -20.68
C ASN A 97 0.21 20.64 -21.56
N ASN A 98 0.82 20.11 -22.64
CA ASN A 98 0.13 19.20 -23.55
C ASN A 98 0.13 17.75 -22.98
N PRO A 99 -1.05 17.17 -22.68
CA PRO A 99 -1.14 15.83 -22.11
C PRO A 99 -0.60 14.72 -23.03
N TYR A 100 -0.70 14.88 -24.34
CA TYR A 100 -0.18 13.89 -25.29
C TYR A 100 1.35 13.86 -25.30
N ILE A 101 2.00 15.02 -25.27
CA ILE A 101 3.47 15.11 -25.19
C ILE A 101 3.95 14.54 -23.85
N ARG A 102 3.23 14.81 -22.76
CA ARG A 102 3.53 14.30 -21.43
C ARG A 102 3.56 12.78 -21.38
N ILE A 103 2.55 12.12 -21.96
CA ILE A 103 2.47 10.65 -22.01
C ILE A 103 3.63 10.08 -22.85
N ILE A 104 3.95 10.68 -23.99
CA ILE A 104 5.08 10.23 -24.83
C ILE A 104 6.39 10.32 -24.06
N ILE A 105 6.67 11.46 -23.42
CA ILE A 105 7.89 11.64 -22.60
C ILE A 105 7.95 10.63 -21.47
N ALA A 106 6.86 10.43 -20.74
CA ALA A 106 6.82 9.46 -19.66
C ALA A 106 7.06 8.03 -20.17
N GLY A 107 6.48 7.66 -21.32
CA GLY A 107 6.71 6.36 -21.94
C GLY A 107 8.18 6.15 -22.32
N VAL A 108 8.80 7.16 -22.94
CA VAL A 108 10.24 7.12 -23.28
C VAL A 108 11.09 7.00 -22.03
N LEU A 109 10.78 7.75 -20.95
CA LEU A 109 11.50 7.65 -19.67
C LEU A 109 11.38 6.27 -19.04
N VAL A 110 10.18 5.66 -19.03
CA VAL A 110 9.99 4.30 -18.50
C VAL A 110 10.80 3.27 -19.29
N ILE A 111 10.82 3.40 -20.63
CA ILE A 111 11.64 2.54 -21.48
C ILE A 111 13.14 2.75 -21.20
N ALA A 112 13.59 3.99 -21.09
CA ALA A 112 14.99 4.30 -20.75
C ALA A 112 15.37 3.73 -19.39
N MET A 113 14.51 3.89 -18.37
CA MET A 113 14.72 3.31 -17.04
C MET A 113 14.82 1.77 -17.09
N ARG A 114 13.97 1.10 -17.87
CA ARG A 114 14.06 -0.35 -18.06
C ARG A 114 15.43 -0.77 -18.60
N TYR A 115 15.97 -0.05 -19.59
CA TYR A 115 17.29 -0.37 -20.14
C TYR A 115 18.43 -0.02 -19.18
N ILE A 116 18.34 1.08 -18.44
CA ILE A 116 19.35 1.51 -17.47
C ILE A 116 19.45 0.49 -16.32
N PHE A 117 18.33 0.03 -15.79
CA PHE A 117 18.29 -0.93 -14.67
C PHE A 117 18.34 -2.39 -15.12
N GLY A 118 18.25 -2.67 -16.43
CA GLY A 118 18.39 -4.01 -17.00
C GLY A 118 17.31 -5.01 -16.59
N THR A 119 16.17 -4.55 -16.06
CA THR A 119 15.10 -5.41 -15.56
C THR A 119 13.71 -4.91 -15.93
N THR A 120 12.76 -5.84 -16.04
CA THR A 120 11.33 -5.58 -16.21
C THR A 120 10.53 -5.67 -14.92
N ASP A 121 11.17 -5.98 -13.81
CA ASP A 121 10.57 -6.32 -12.52
C ASP A 121 9.70 -5.21 -11.92
N TYR A 122 10.00 -3.97 -12.26
CA TYR A 122 9.28 -2.79 -11.76
C TYR A 122 8.14 -2.34 -12.67
N LEU A 123 7.98 -2.98 -13.84
CA LEU A 123 6.86 -2.74 -14.76
C LEU A 123 5.62 -3.49 -14.28
N GLY A 124 4.44 -2.94 -14.58
CA GLY A 124 3.17 -3.56 -14.19
C GLY A 124 2.99 -3.72 -12.68
N ALA A 125 2.27 -4.76 -12.26
CA ALA A 125 1.94 -5.02 -10.85
C ALA A 125 3.15 -5.44 -10.01
N GLY A 126 4.04 -6.27 -10.56
CA GLY A 126 5.19 -6.82 -9.84
C GLY A 126 4.84 -7.93 -8.85
N SER A 127 3.78 -8.70 -9.13
CA SER A 127 3.27 -9.76 -8.25
C SER A 127 4.35 -10.80 -7.89
N ASP A 128 5.23 -11.14 -8.83
CA ASP A 128 6.30 -12.10 -8.61
C ASP A 128 7.31 -11.63 -7.56
N ILE A 129 7.63 -10.32 -7.54
CA ILE A 129 8.52 -9.75 -6.54
C ILE A 129 7.83 -9.67 -5.19
N ILE A 130 6.55 -9.31 -5.16
CA ILE A 130 5.76 -9.36 -3.93
C ILE A 130 5.80 -10.79 -3.37
N ALA A 131 5.51 -11.81 -4.17
CA ALA A 131 5.54 -13.20 -3.72
C ALA A 131 6.93 -13.61 -3.21
N ARG A 132 8.00 -13.27 -3.92
CA ARG A 132 9.39 -13.53 -3.48
C ARG A 132 9.72 -12.83 -2.17
N SER A 133 9.19 -11.64 -1.91
CA SER A 133 9.45 -10.88 -0.69
C SER A 133 8.93 -11.55 0.58
N PHE A 134 8.05 -12.55 0.47
CA PHE A 134 7.59 -13.37 1.60
C PHE A 134 8.54 -14.52 1.93
N VAL A 135 9.37 -14.93 0.98
CA VAL A 135 10.28 -16.07 1.12
C VAL A 135 11.72 -15.62 1.33
N THR A 136 12.15 -14.59 0.60
CA THR A 136 13.54 -14.12 0.61
C THR A 136 13.62 -12.62 0.84
N SER A 137 14.68 -12.19 1.55
CA SER A 137 14.93 -10.76 1.79
C SER A 137 15.25 -10.04 0.48
N CYS A 138 14.58 -8.89 0.30
CA CYS A 138 14.81 -8.00 -0.84
C CYS A 138 16.00 -7.06 -0.61
N ALA A 139 16.59 -6.56 -1.71
CA ALA A 139 17.60 -5.52 -1.63
C ALA A 139 16.97 -4.16 -1.27
N TRP A 140 17.74 -3.29 -0.63
CA TRP A 140 17.28 -1.98 -0.10
C TRP A 140 16.72 -1.02 -1.16
N TYR A 141 17.15 -1.15 -2.42
CA TYR A 141 16.75 -0.26 -3.51
C TYR A 141 15.43 -0.68 -4.19
N VAL A 142 14.93 -1.90 -3.95
CA VAL A 142 13.78 -2.48 -4.69
C VAL A 142 12.52 -1.66 -4.48
N PHE A 143 12.21 -1.30 -3.24
CA PHE A 143 11.04 -0.47 -2.96
C PHE A 143 11.16 0.95 -3.53
N LEU A 144 12.37 1.55 -3.53
CA LEU A 144 12.62 2.87 -4.10
C LEU A 144 12.46 2.89 -5.62
N LEU A 145 12.99 1.87 -6.30
CA LEU A 145 12.83 1.75 -7.76
C LEU A 145 11.36 1.60 -8.15
N LYS A 146 10.59 0.80 -7.40
CA LYS A 146 9.15 0.68 -7.64
C LYS A 146 8.43 2.03 -7.47
N MET A 147 8.75 2.79 -6.42
CA MET A 147 8.21 4.14 -6.24
C MET A 147 8.52 5.03 -7.44
N LEU A 148 9.77 5.02 -7.91
CA LEU A 148 10.22 5.83 -9.03
C LEU A 148 9.52 5.46 -10.34
N PHE A 149 9.49 4.16 -10.70
CA PHE A 149 8.80 3.69 -11.90
C PHE A 149 7.30 4.04 -11.88
N THR A 150 6.65 3.85 -10.73
CA THR A 150 5.22 4.18 -10.56
C THR A 150 4.99 5.68 -10.70
N ALA A 151 5.84 6.51 -10.08
CA ALA A 151 5.70 7.96 -10.11
C ALA A 151 5.89 8.53 -11.53
N VAL A 152 6.89 8.04 -12.27
CA VAL A 152 7.11 8.45 -13.66
C VAL A 152 5.94 8.04 -14.54
N THR A 153 5.41 6.83 -14.36
CA THR A 153 4.30 6.31 -15.16
C THR A 153 3.01 7.08 -14.87
N LEU A 154 2.58 7.11 -13.62
CA LEU A 154 1.30 7.74 -13.24
C LEU A 154 1.36 9.27 -13.35
N GLY A 155 2.47 9.88 -12.93
CA GLY A 155 2.70 11.32 -13.05
C GLY A 155 2.66 11.79 -14.50
N GLY A 156 3.13 10.98 -15.43
CA GLY A 156 3.07 11.25 -16.89
C GLY A 156 1.67 11.20 -17.49
N GLY A 157 0.68 10.68 -16.75
CA GLY A 157 -0.73 10.63 -17.18
C GLY A 157 -1.22 9.26 -17.63
N PHE A 158 -0.39 8.23 -17.55
CA PHE A 158 -0.87 6.85 -17.72
C PHE A 158 -1.88 6.50 -16.64
N LYS A 159 -2.98 5.86 -17.03
CA LYS A 159 -3.97 5.37 -16.08
C LYS A 159 -3.52 4.04 -15.51
N GLY A 160 -3.47 3.94 -14.18
CA GLY A 160 -3.07 2.74 -13.46
C GLY A 160 -3.52 2.77 -12.01
N GLY A 161 -3.40 1.63 -11.34
CA GLY A 161 -3.71 1.52 -9.90
C GLY A 161 -2.52 1.93 -9.03
N GLU A 162 -2.79 2.66 -7.97
CA GLU A 162 -1.79 3.09 -6.98
C GLU A 162 -1.67 2.10 -5.82
N ILE A 163 -2.69 1.27 -5.60
CA ILE A 163 -2.76 0.34 -4.46
C ILE A 163 -1.73 -0.78 -4.59
N VAL A 164 -1.64 -1.45 -5.74
CA VAL A 164 -0.69 -2.57 -5.91
C VAL A 164 0.77 -2.12 -5.76
N PRO A 165 1.22 -1.00 -6.36
CA PRO A 165 2.53 -0.44 -6.07
C PRO A 165 2.76 -0.13 -4.59
N THR A 166 1.73 0.32 -3.87
CA THR A 166 1.82 0.56 -2.42
C THR A 166 2.07 -0.73 -1.65
N LEU A 167 1.33 -1.79 -1.97
CA LEU A 167 1.53 -3.12 -1.37
C LEU A 167 2.93 -3.67 -1.68
N PHE A 168 3.41 -3.49 -2.92
CA PHE A 168 4.76 -3.85 -3.32
C PHE A 168 5.83 -3.14 -2.47
N VAL A 169 5.71 -1.83 -2.33
CA VAL A 169 6.64 -1.02 -1.54
C VAL A 169 6.68 -1.49 -0.09
N GLY A 170 5.51 -1.73 0.51
CA GLY A 170 5.41 -2.22 1.88
C GLY A 170 6.01 -3.61 2.07
N ALA A 171 5.69 -4.56 1.18
CA ALA A 171 6.20 -5.92 1.23
C ALA A 171 7.73 -5.97 1.09
N THR A 172 8.28 -5.29 0.09
CA THR A 172 9.72 -5.29 -0.19
C THR A 172 10.53 -4.54 0.87
N LEU A 173 10.01 -3.45 1.41
CA LEU A 173 10.64 -2.75 2.54
C LEU A 173 10.62 -3.63 3.80
N GLY A 174 9.48 -4.27 4.12
CA GLY A 174 9.38 -5.18 5.26
C GLY A 174 10.34 -6.36 5.14
N SER A 175 10.41 -6.96 3.96
CA SER A 175 11.35 -8.05 3.64
C SER A 175 12.82 -7.62 3.78
N PHE A 176 13.18 -6.41 3.33
CA PHE A 176 14.52 -5.86 3.49
C PHE A 176 14.90 -5.66 4.97
N LEU A 177 13.97 -5.18 5.79
CA LEU A 177 14.22 -4.92 7.20
C LEU A 177 14.30 -6.20 8.06
N ALA A 178 13.69 -7.29 7.61
CA ALA A 178 13.59 -8.54 8.38
C ALA A 178 14.95 -9.06 8.89
N PRO A 179 15.99 -9.25 8.06
CA PRO A 179 17.29 -9.74 8.54
C PRO A 179 18.00 -8.73 9.48
N ILE A 180 17.77 -7.42 9.29
CA ILE A 180 18.39 -6.38 10.14
C ILE A 180 17.89 -6.51 11.57
N PHE A 181 16.59 -6.81 11.75
CA PHE A 181 15.97 -6.99 13.06
C PHE A 181 15.99 -8.45 13.55
N GLY A 182 16.47 -9.41 12.74
CA GLY A 182 16.43 -10.84 13.07
C GLY A 182 15.02 -11.36 13.27
N LEU A 183 14.11 -11.03 12.33
CA LEU A 183 12.71 -11.42 12.33
C LEU A 183 12.36 -12.24 11.08
N PRO A 184 11.30 -13.06 11.10
CA PRO A 184 10.86 -13.81 9.94
C PRO A 184 10.50 -12.90 8.77
N VAL A 185 11.02 -13.21 7.56
CA VAL A 185 10.89 -12.38 6.37
C VAL A 185 9.43 -12.20 5.96
N GLY A 186 8.67 -13.30 5.90
CA GLY A 186 7.26 -13.26 5.51
C GLY A 186 6.40 -12.41 6.45
N LEU A 187 6.63 -12.51 7.77
CA LEU A 187 5.92 -11.71 8.77
C LEU A 187 6.22 -10.21 8.60
N CYS A 188 7.48 -9.86 8.40
CA CYS A 188 7.89 -8.47 8.19
C CYS A 188 7.34 -7.90 6.87
N ALA A 189 7.33 -8.70 5.80
CA ALA A 189 6.74 -8.34 4.52
C ALA A 189 5.22 -8.09 4.65
N ALA A 190 4.50 -8.97 5.34
CA ALA A 190 3.06 -8.83 5.60
C ALA A 190 2.76 -7.55 6.41
N CYS A 191 3.46 -7.33 7.53
CA CYS A 191 3.30 -6.13 8.33
C CYS A 191 3.64 -4.86 7.55
N GLY A 192 4.71 -4.86 6.77
CA GLY A 192 5.10 -3.74 5.91
C GLY A 192 4.04 -3.42 4.86
N MET A 193 3.50 -4.46 4.20
CA MET A 193 2.47 -4.33 3.18
C MET A 193 1.24 -3.59 3.71
N VAL A 194 0.65 -4.04 4.81
CA VAL A 194 -0.57 -3.43 5.36
C VAL A 194 -0.31 -2.10 6.05
N SER A 195 0.89 -1.88 6.57
CA SER A 195 1.26 -0.62 7.23
C SER A 195 1.48 0.51 6.24
N VAL A 196 2.20 0.26 5.14
CA VAL A 196 2.37 1.27 4.08
C VAL A 196 1.03 1.56 3.42
N PHE A 197 0.22 0.54 3.16
CA PHE A 197 -1.14 0.71 2.65
C PHE A 197 -1.99 1.61 3.57
N CYS A 198 -1.96 1.35 4.88
CA CYS A 198 -2.66 2.18 5.87
C CYS A 198 -2.16 3.62 5.84
N GLY A 199 -0.84 3.83 5.81
CA GLY A 199 -0.23 5.16 5.85
C GLY A 199 -0.58 6.02 4.64
N VAL A 200 -0.73 5.43 3.45
CA VAL A 200 -1.06 6.17 2.22
C VAL A 200 -2.57 6.35 1.99
N THR A 201 -3.40 5.43 2.52
CA THR A 201 -4.86 5.47 2.32
C THR A 201 -5.60 6.09 3.49
N ASN A 202 -4.98 6.16 4.65
CA ASN A 202 -5.60 6.56 5.92
C ASN A 202 -6.78 5.67 6.36
N CYS A 203 -6.73 4.37 6.02
CA CYS A 203 -7.78 3.38 6.26
C CYS A 203 -7.31 2.28 7.24
N PRO A 204 -7.26 2.55 8.56
CA PRO A 204 -6.75 1.58 9.54
C PRO A 204 -7.63 0.34 9.69
N LEU A 205 -8.95 0.46 9.67
CA LEU A 205 -9.85 -0.69 9.78
C LEU A 205 -9.75 -1.60 8.56
N THR A 206 -9.76 -1.01 7.36
CA THR A 206 -9.53 -1.75 6.12
C THR A 206 -8.20 -2.48 6.14
N SER A 207 -7.12 -1.82 6.56
CA SER A 207 -5.78 -2.42 6.60
C SER A 207 -5.72 -3.60 7.58
N PHE A 208 -6.41 -3.49 8.72
CA PHE A 208 -6.52 -4.55 9.69
C PHE A 208 -7.28 -5.77 9.14
N ILE A 209 -8.46 -5.55 8.54
CA ILE A 209 -9.23 -6.62 7.91
C ILE A 209 -8.45 -7.24 6.74
N LEU A 210 -7.78 -6.42 5.93
CA LEU A 210 -6.91 -6.87 4.85
C LEU A 210 -5.81 -7.81 5.36
N SER A 211 -5.19 -7.50 6.52
CA SER A 211 -4.16 -8.36 7.10
C SER A 211 -4.69 -9.74 7.48
N ILE A 212 -5.93 -9.81 7.96
CA ILE A 212 -6.56 -11.08 8.34
C ILE A 212 -6.95 -11.90 7.11
N GLU A 213 -7.56 -11.25 6.11
CA GLU A 213 -8.00 -11.93 4.89
C GLU A 213 -6.83 -12.43 4.03
N MET A 214 -5.71 -11.68 3.97
CA MET A 214 -4.55 -12.05 3.15
C MET A 214 -3.58 -13.00 3.85
N PHE A 215 -3.35 -12.84 5.16
CA PHE A 215 -2.27 -13.52 5.87
C PHE A 215 -2.75 -14.39 7.03
N GLY A 216 -4.04 -14.35 7.34
CA GLY A 216 -4.63 -15.07 8.47
C GLY A 216 -4.47 -14.35 9.81
N ALA A 217 -5.21 -14.87 10.82
CA ALA A 217 -5.27 -14.26 12.15
C ALA A 217 -3.96 -14.33 12.95
N SER A 218 -3.04 -15.20 12.57
CA SER A 218 -1.76 -15.42 13.25
C SER A 218 -0.83 -14.20 13.19
N THR A 219 -0.88 -13.41 12.10
CA THR A 219 -0.09 -12.18 11.92
C THR A 219 -0.68 -10.97 12.64
N MET A 220 -1.93 -11.06 13.08
CA MET A 220 -2.77 -9.96 13.54
C MET A 220 -2.13 -9.11 14.64
N LYS A 221 -1.47 -9.73 15.64
CA LYS A 221 -0.89 -9.01 16.78
C LYS A 221 0.20 -8.01 16.37
N PHE A 222 1.02 -8.38 15.40
CA PHE A 222 2.07 -7.50 14.86
C PHE A 222 1.50 -6.51 13.84
N ALA A 223 0.61 -6.98 12.98
CA ALA A 223 -0.01 -6.15 11.96
C ALA A 223 -0.78 -4.96 12.58
N ILE A 224 -1.60 -5.18 13.61
CA ILE A 224 -2.37 -4.09 14.23
C ILE A 224 -1.47 -3.05 14.88
N LEU A 225 -0.36 -3.48 15.53
CA LEU A 225 0.63 -2.58 16.11
C LEU A 225 1.25 -1.69 15.03
N CYS A 226 1.67 -2.30 13.91
CA CYS A 226 2.28 -1.59 12.81
C CYS A 226 1.28 -0.67 12.08
N ILE A 227 0.06 -1.10 11.88
CA ILE A 227 -1.01 -0.32 11.26
C ILE A 227 -1.32 0.92 12.10
N ALA A 228 -1.52 0.75 13.42
CA ALA A 228 -1.85 1.86 14.31
C ALA A 228 -0.77 2.94 14.32
N LEU A 229 0.50 2.53 14.42
CA LEU A 229 1.63 3.45 14.41
C LEU A 229 1.82 4.11 13.03
N SER A 230 1.69 3.36 11.95
CA SER A 230 1.79 3.90 10.60
C SER A 230 0.67 4.91 10.32
N TYR A 231 -0.57 4.62 10.75
CA TYR A 231 -1.69 5.56 10.67
C TYR A 231 -1.41 6.87 11.39
N LEU A 232 -0.89 6.79 12.61
CA LEU A 232 -0.58 7.96 13.41
C LEU A 232 0.56 8.78 12.78
N LEU A 233 1.68 8.12 12.45
CA LEU A 233 2.92 8.76 12.02
C LEU A 233 2.90 9.24 10.57
N SER A 234 2.04 8.67 9.71
CA SER A 234 1.88 9.15 8.32
C SER A 234 1.24 10.54 8.22
N GLY A 235 0.76 11.08 9.32
CA GLY A 235 0.16 12.41 9.36
C GLY A 235 -1.08 12.50 8.46
N TYR A 236 -1.15 13.56 7.67
CA TYR A 236 -2.29 13.84 6.79
C TYR A 236 -1.95 13.65 5.30
N TYR A 237 -0.85 12.94 5.01
CA TYR A 237 -0.52 12.54 3.65
C TYR A 237 -1.47 11.45 3.18
N SER A 238 -1.84 11.49 1.89
CA SER A 238 -2.69 10.50 1.25
C SER A 238 -2.36 10.38 -0.24
N LEU A 239 -2.62 9.22 -0.83
CA LEU A 239 -2.62 9.06 -2.29
C LEU A 239 -3.74 9.88 -2.94
N TYR A 240 -4.84 10.07 -2.23
CA TYR A 240 -6.06 10.68 -2.77
C TYR A 240 -6.18 12.14 -2.35
N ASN A 241 -5.87 13.08 -3.25
CA ASN A 241 -6.02 14.53 -3.02
C ASN A 241 -7.45 14.97 -2.68
N SER A 242 -8.46 14.16 -3.05
CA SER A 242 -9.87 14.40 -2.78
C SER A 242 -10.31 13.91 -1.41
N GLN A 243 -9.50 13.11 -0.72
CA GLN A 243 -9.84 12.57 0.59
C GLN A 243 -10.00 13.69 1.61
N LYS A 244 -11.10 13.67 2.35
CA LYS A 244 -11.37 14.63 3.41
C LYS A 244 -10.91 14.08 4.74
N ILE A 245 -10.28 14.92 5.53
CA ILE A 245 -9.92 14.63 6.92
C ILE A 245 -10.90 15.37 7.80
N VAL A 246 -11.87 14.64 8.33
CA VAL A 246 -12.97 15.21 9.10
C VAL A 246 -12.55 15.42 10.55
N TYR A 247 -11.96 14.41 11.15
CA TYR A 247 -11.43 14.49 12.51
C TYR A 247 -9.92 14.36 12.53
N SER A 248 -9.29 15.03 13.49
CA SER A 248 -7.85 14.95 13.68
C SER A 248 -7.43 13.54 14.08
N LYS A 249 -6.27 13.06 13.57
CA LYS A 249 -5.66 11.81 14.00
C LYS A 249 -5.01 11.91 15.40
N TYR A 250 -4.74 13.12 15.87
CA TYR A 250 -3.96 13.39 17.09
C TYR A 250 -4.81 13.86 18.26
N LYS A 251 -5.96 14.49 17.96
CA LYS A 251 -6.85 15.10 18.95
C LYS A 251 -8.29 14.85 18.59
N THR A 252 -9.19 14.85 19.55
CA THR A 252 -10.64 14.77 19.36
C THR A 252 -11.21 16.10 18.85
N GLU A 253 -10.72 16.56 17.71
CA GLU A 253 -11.10 17.85 17.11
C GLU A 253 -11.62 17.64 15.68
N TYR A 254 -12.68 18.36 15.35
CA TYR A 254 -13.22 18.45 13.99
C TYR A 254 -12.36 19.46 13.19
N ILE A 255 -11.72 19.02 12.11
CA ILE A 255 -10.81 19.87 11.33
C ILE A 255 -11.25 20.09 9.89
N ASN A 256 -12.04 19.20 9.30
CA ASN A 256 -12.64 19.26 7.96
C ASN A 256 -11.72 19.88 6.89
N ARG A 257 -10.58 19.27 6.65
CA ARG A 257 -9.61 19.70 5.62
C ARG A 257 -9.37 18.59 4.59
N ARG A 258 -8.72 18.93 3.48
CA ARG A 258 -8.24 17.93 2.52
C ARG A 258 -6.90 17.35 2.96
N SER A 259 -6.60 16.14 2.51
CA SER A 259 -5.28 15.51 2.64
C SER A 259 -4.21 16.29 1.84
N HIS A 260 -2.97 16.09 2.19
CA HIS A 260 -1.79 16.68 1.51
C HIS A 260 -1.31 15.76 0.40
#